data_b3a16ae791b5b943d9267a6ece7556e2
#
_entry.id   b3a16ae791b5b943d9267a6ece7556e2
#
_cell.length_a   1.000
_cell.length_b   1.000
_cell.length_c   1.000
_cell.angle_alpha   90.00
_cell.angle_beta   90.00
_cell.angle_gamma   90.00
#
_symmetry.space_group_name_H-M   'P 1'
#
loop_
_entity.id
_entity.type
_entity.pdbx_description
1 polymer ?
#
loop_
_entity_poly.entity_id
_entity_poly.type
_entity_poly.pdbx_seq_one_letter_code
_entity_poly.pdbx_strand_id
1 'polypeptide(L)'
;MTVPFDGILSLLADHLGQGPEVAPQATKRGRGPKVNISIDYDDPKPTTTHTMAGNTGYSLTSNWFAQRMGQLIVARRVSASQIAVFMYVAGGQKKGTGITSYTQQQITDGLNEEAVKIPDGKKITRPTVNKAVKALCDWGWLESAGYGRIRLNVTLWFNGNSGEQKEVLQGIASDHGNDPEGFPHKIGPRDIPGQQELDFENLPHAREATG
;
A
#
# COMPACT_ATOMS: atom_id res chain seq x y z
N MET A 1 -15.43 -25.20 26.62
CA MET A 1 -16.86 -25.45 26.32
C MET A 1 -17.30 -24.37 25.34
N THR A 2 -17.47 -24.70 24.08
CA THR A 2 -17.96 -23.78 23.06
C THR A 2 -19.46 -23.83 23.03
N VAL A 3 -20.13 -22.72 23.35
CA VAL A 3 -21.58 -22.58 23.21
C VAL A 3 -21.90 -22.53 21.70
N PRO A 4 -22.79 -23.38 21.16
CA PRO A 4 -23.19 -23.35 19.77
C PRO A 4 -23.85 -22.02 19.43
N PHE A 5 -23.56 -21.49 18.23
CA PHE A 5 -24.06 -20.20 17.73
C PHE A 5 -25.59 -20.07 17.78
N ASP A 6 -26.32 -21.17 17.61
CA ASP A 6 -27.77 -21.23 17.69
C ASP A 6 -28.32 -20.88 19.08
N GLY A 7 -27.55 -21.14 20.16
CA GLY A 7 -27.95 -20.77 21.52
C GLY A 7 -27.95 -19.26 21.78
N ILE A 8 -27.09 -18.52 21.09
CA ILE A 8 -26.99 -17.06 21.22
C ILE A 8 -28.16 -16.38 20.49
N LEU A 9 -28.55 -16.90 19.32
CA LEU A 9 -29.69 -16.39 18.57
C LEU A 9 -31.03 -16.62 19.27
N SER A 10 -31.19 -17.76 19.97
CA SER A 10 -32.37 -18.07 20.77
C SER A 10 -32.53 -17.12 21.96
N LEU A 11 -31.44 -16.83 22.67
CA LEU A 11 -31.41 -15.86 23.78
C LEU A 11 -31.74 -14.42 23.34
N LEU A 12 -31.29 -14.03 22.13
CA LEU A 12 -31.62 -12.72 21.55
C LEU A 12 -33.09 -12.63 21.13
N ALA A 13 -33.66 -13.69 20.59
CA ALA A 13 -35.06 -13.75 20.19
C ALA A 13 -36.02 -13.65 21.39
N ASP A 14 -35.71 -14.33 22.50
CA ASP A 14 -36.48 -14.26 23.72
C ASP A 14 -36.44 -12.89 24.41
N HIS A 15 -35.32 -12.16 24.28
CA HIS A 15 -35.20 -10.81 24.85
C HIS A 15 -35.88 -9.74 24.03
N LEU A 16 -36.02 -9.94 22.71
CA LEU A 16 -36.67 -9.01 21.80
C LEU A 16 -38.21 -9.22 21.70
N GLY A 17 -38.70 -10.37 22.18
CA GLY A 17 -40.12 -10.75 22.07
C GLY A 17 -41.01 -10.30 23.22
N GLN A 18 -40.49 -9.77 24.35
CA GLN A 18 -41.28 -9.33 25.52
C GLN A 18 -41.33 -7.82 25.67
N GLY A 19 -41.85 -7.11 24.66
CA GLY A 19 -42.22 -5.71 24.79
C GLY A 19 -43.72 -5.58 25.11
N PRO A 20 -44.14 -4.76 26.10
CA PRO A 20 -45.57 -4.52 26.35
C PRO A 20 -46.19 -3.78 25.16
N GLU A 21 -47.33 -4.24 24.72
CA GLU A 21 -48.16 -3.66 23.67
C GLU A 21 -48.59 -2.25 24.08
N VAL A 22 -47.94 -1.22 23.56
CA VAL A 22 -48.32 0.18 23.76
C VAL A 22 -48.77 0.74 22.44
N ALA A 23 -50.03 1.22 22.40
CA ALA A 23 -50.66 1.86 21.27
C ALA A 23 -49.82 3.03 20.72
N PRO A 24 -49.92 3.33 19.40
CA PRO A 24 -49.05 4.31 18.74
C PRO A 24 -49.43 5.74 19.11
N GLN A 25 -48.71 6.36 20.02
CA GLN A 25 -48.62 7.81 20.12
C GLN A 25 -47.45 8.30 19.31
N ALA A 26 -47.74 9.17 18.30
CA ALA A 26 -46.76 9.87 17.50
C ALA A 26 -45.93 10.80 18.40
N THR A 27 -44.73 10.39 18.75
CA THR A 27 -43.76 11.22 19.45
C THR A 27 -42.48 11.34 18.63
N LYS A 28 -42.00 12.58 18.57
CA LYS A 28 -40.76 13.07 17.92
C LYS A 28 -39.62 12.09 18.00
N ARG A 29 -38.94 11.86 16.85
CA ARG A 29 -37.70 11.07 16.73
C ARG A 29 -36.64 11.57 17.71
N GLY A 30 -36.63 11.06 18.92
CA GLY A 30 -35.50 11.14 19.85
C GLY A 30 -34.41 10.19 19.40
N ARG A 31 -33.18 10.66 19.37
CA ARG A 31 -32.02 9.77 19.22
C ARG A 31 -32.07 8.71 20.34
N GLY A 32 -32.26 7.46 19.97
CA GLY A 32 -32.20 6.34 20.92
C GLY A 32 -30.85 6.33 21.66
N PRO A 33 -30.82 5.74 22.86
CA PRO A 33 -29.60 5.64 23.63
C PRO A 33 -28.51 4.93 22.81
N LYS A 34 -27.33 5.56 22.71
CA LYS A 34 -26.17 4.91 22.13
C LYS A 34 -25.71 3.83 23.09
N VAL A 35 -25.98 2.57 22.77
CA VAL A 35 -25.40 1.44 23.49
C VAL A 35 -23.96 1.29 22.99
N ASN A 36 -22.99 1.71 23.78
CA ASN A 36 -21.60 1.36 23.58
C ASN A 36 -21.39 -0.05 24.17
N ILE A 37 -21.34 -1.05 23.31
CA ILE A 37 -20.91 -2.39 23.72
C ILE A 37 -19.37 -2.38 23.66
N SER A 38 -18.74 -2.23 24.82
CA SER A 38 -17.31 -2.49 24.99
C SER A 38 -17.16 -4.00 25.20
N ILE A 39 -16.67 -4.71 24.21
CA ILE A 39 -16.28 -6.11 24.36
C ILE A 39 -14.81 -6.08 24.77
N ASP A 40 -14.53 -6.18 26.06
CA ASP A 40 -13.18 -6.45 26.55
C ASP A 40 -12.84 -7.91 26.20
N TYR A 41 -12.08 -8.06 25.12
CA TYR A 41 -11.35 -9.29 24.91
C TYR A 41 -10.14 -9.29 25.86
N ASP A 42 -10.09 -10.23 26.79
CA ASP A 42 -8.83 -10.63 27.43
C ASP A 42 -7.94 -11.30 26.36
N ASP A 43 -7.53 -10.51 25.36
CA ASP A 43 -6.57 -10.99 24.39
C ASP A 43 -5.21 -11.07 25.05
N PRO A 44 -4.58 -12.26 25.08
CA PRO A 44 -3.17 -12.32 25.35
C PRO A 44 -2.50 -11.38 24.36
N LYS A 45 -1.68 -10.42 24.86
CA LYS A 45 -0.96 -9.40 24.07
C LYS A 45 -0.63 -9.94 22.69
N PRO A 46 -1.05 -9.28 21.60
CA PRO A 46 -0.89 -9.82 20.27
C PRO A 46 0.59 -10.17 20.08
N THR A 47 0.89 -11.47 20.17
CA THR A 47 2.16 -12.02 19.73
C THR A 47 2.26 -11.58 18.29
N THR A 48 3.38 -10.94 17.94
CA THR A 48 3.68 -10.42 16.60
C THR A 48 3.14 -11.38 15.55
N THR A 49 2.03 -10.99 14.91
CA THR A 49 1.27 -11.85 13.99
C THR A 49 2.01 -12.11 12.68
N HIS A 50 3.14 -11.43 12.47
CA HIS A 50 3.90 -11.53 11.22
C HIS A 50 5.37 -11.86 11.51
N THR A 51 5.77 -13.07 11.12
CA THR A 51 7.18 -13.44 11.05
C THR A 51 7.70 -13.10 9.67
N MET A 52 8.45 -11.99 9.57
CA MET A 52 9.04 -11.53 8.32
C MET A 52 10.55 -11.70 8.38
N ALA A 53 11.16 -11.98 7.23
CA ALA A 53 12.61 -12.06 7.13
C ALA A 53 13.26 -10.69 7.42
N GLY A 54 14.32 -10.69 8.21
CA GLY A 54 15.01 -9.48 8.65
C GLY A 54 14.25 -8.72 9.76
N ASN A 55 14.84 -7.62 10.21
CA ASN A 55 14.35 -6.84 11.35
C ASN A 55 13.65 -5.53 10.94
N THR A 56 13.42 -5.34 9.64
CA THR A 56 12.89 -4.08 9.08
C THR A 56 11.36 -4.04 8.98
N GLY A 57 10.68 -5.13 9.38
CA GLY A 57 9.22 -5.23 9.36
C GLY A 57 8.67 -5.54 7.96
N TYR A 58 7.47 -5.03 7.69
CA TYR A 58 6.76 -5.23 6.43
C TYR A 58 6.24 -3.91 5.88
N SER A 59 5.89 -3.90 4.59
CA SER A 59 5.29 -2.75 3.93
C SER A 59 3.94 -3.13 3.31
N LEU A 60 3.02 -2.16 3.29
CA LEU A 60 1.81 -2.22 2.49
C LEU A 60 2.17 -1.93 1.03
N THR A 61 1.75 -2.79 0.12
CA THR A 61 1.98 -2.60 -1.31
C THR A 61 0.67 -2.68 -2.05
N SER A 62 0.42 -1.75 -2.97
CA SER A 62 -0.72 -1.82 -3.88
C SER A 62 -0.61 -3.03 -4.80
N ASN A 63 -1.62 -3.91 -4.80
CA ASN A 63 -1.66 -5.07 -5.70
C ASN A 63 -1.65 -4.63 -7.17
N TRP A 64 -2.40 -3.58 -7.49
CA TRP A 64 -2.38 -2.97 -8.82
C TRP A 64 -0.97 -2.55 -9.23
N PHE A 65 -0.25 -1.87 -8.35
CA PHE A 65 1.12 -1.43 -8.63
C PHE A 65 2.08 -2.60 -8.82
N ALA A 66 1.98 -3.64 -8.00
CA ALA A 66 2.80 -4.84 -8.13
C ALA A 66 2.59 -5.53 -9.50
N GLN A 67 1.33 -5.66 -9.93
CA GLN A 67 1.00 -6.20 -11.25
C GLN A 67 1.51 -5.30 -12.37
N ARG A 68 1.27 -3.98 -12.28
CA ARG A 68 1.72 -3.00 -13.27
C ARG A 68 3.25 -2.98 -13.40
N MET A 69 3.96 -3.05 -12.29
CA MET A 69 5.42 -3.15 -12.29
C MET A 69 5.89 -4.39 -13.07
N GLY A 70 5.27 -5.56 -12.85
CA GLY A 70 5.56 -6.78 -13.62
C GLY A 70 5.35 -6.57 -15.12
N GLN A 71 4.23 -5.98 -15.53
CA GLN A 71 3.92 -5.66 -16.93
C GLN A 71 4.97 -4.71 -17.54
N LEU A 72 5.36 -3.67 -16.81
CA LEU A 72 6.36 -2.69 -17.27
C LEU A 72 7.75 -3.31 -17.44
N ILE A 73 8.12 -4.26 -16.59
CA ILE A 73 9.38 -5.03 -16.71
C ILE A 73 9.37 -5.86 -17.98
N VAL A 74 8.32 -6.65 -18.21
CA VAL A 74 8.16 -7.48 -19.42
C VAL A 74 8.15 -6.63 -20.68
N ALA A 75 7.46 -5.50 -20.66
CA ALA A 75 7.40 -4.54 -21.76
C ALA A 75 8.71 -3.73 -21.94
N ARG A 76 9.74 -3.94 -21.11
CA ARG A 76 11.01 -3.21 -21.10
C ARG A 76 10.84 -1.69 -20.97
N ARG A 77 9.73 -1.24 -20.37
CA ARG A 77 9.44 0.17 -20.10
C ARG A 77 10.18 0.68 -18.86
N VAL A 78 10.54 -0.25 -17.96
CA VAL A 78 11.30 -0.02 -16.73
C VAL A 78 12.57 -0.83 -16.79
N SER A 79 13.72 -0.20 -16.56
CA SER A 79 15.01 -0.87 -16.55
C SER A 79 15.26 -1.58 -15.21
N ALA A 80 16.11 -2.61 -15.23
CA ALA A 80 16.54 -3.30 -14.00
C ALA A 80 17.15 -2.32 -12.96
N SER A 81 17.88 -1.30 -13.42
CA SER A 81 18.45 -0.28 -12.52
C SER A 81 17.38 0.57 -11.85
N GLN A 82 16.30 0.92 -12.56
CA GLN A 82 15.18 1.68 -11.98
C GLN A 82 14.44 0.86 -10.94
N ILE A 83 14.18 -0.41 -11.23
CA ILE A 83 13.54 -1.33 -10.26
C ILE A 83 14.44 -1.52 -9.03
N ALA A 84 15.74 -1.78 -9.23
CA ALA A 84 16.68 -1.95 -8.11
C ALA A 84 16.72 -0.70 -7.22
N VAL A 85 16.79 0.49 -7.80
CA VAL A 85 16.77 1.76 -7.05
C VAL A 85 15.44 1.94 -6.32
N PHE A 86 14.30 1.67 -6.98
CA PHE A 86 12.98 1.77 -6.34
C PHE A 86 12.87 0.84 -5.14
N MET A 87 13.20 -0.45 -5.31
CA MET A 87 13.11 -1.44 -4.25
C MET A 87 14.03 -1.11 -3.07
N TYR A 88 15.25 -0.64 -3.34
CA TYR A 88 16.19 -0.24 -2.30
C TYR A 88 15.67 0.96 -1.49
N VAL A 89 15.15 1.99 -2.18
CA VAL A 89 14.55 3.17 -1.55
C VAL A 89 13.29 2.78 -0.77
N ALA A 90 12.44 1.93 -1.34
CA ALA A 90 11.20 1.48 -0.71
C ALA A 90 11.46 0.67 0.56
N GLY A 91 12.46 -0.23 0.54
CA GLY A 91 12.86 -1.00 1.72
C GLY A 91 13.51 -0.15 2.82
N GLY A 92 14.09 1.00 2.47
CA GLY A 92 14.74 1.92 3.41
C GLY A 92 13.83 2.99 4.00
N GLN A 93 12.51 2.90 3.83
CA GLN A 93 11.57 3.86 4.43
C GLN A 93 11.63 3.85 5.95
N LYS A 94 11.67 5.04 6.54
CA LYS A 94 11.37 5.19 7.96
C LYS A 94 9.88 4.88 8.19
N LYS A 95 9.62 3.96 9.11
CA LYS A 95 8.26 3.52 9.45
C LYS A 95 7.32 4.70 9.70
N GLY A 96 6.13 4.65 9.13
CA GLY A 96 5.07 5.64 9.32
C GLY A 96 5.27 6.97 8.60
N THR A 97 6.32 7.14 7.78
CA THR A 97 6.63 8.47 7.20
C THR A 97 6.58 8.55 5.69
N GLY A 98 6.71 7.43 4.99
CA GLY A 98 6.88 7.40 3.54
C GLY A 98 8.21 8.00 3.05
N ILE A 99 9.15 8.31 3.95
CA ILE A 99 10.40 9.02 3.63
C ILE A 99 11.59 8.09 3.85
N THR A 100 12.53 8.16 2.90
CA THR A 100 13.86 7.55 2.98
C THR A 100 14.92 8.66 3.02
N SER A 101 15.90 8.52 3.92
CA SER A 101 16.99 9.49 4.07
C SER A 101 18.29 8.92 3.51
N TYR A 102 18.29 8.52 2.24
CA TYR A 102 19.47 8.04 1.54
C TYR A 102 19.97 9.06 0.52
N THR A 103 21.26 9.33 0.56
CA THR A 103 21.95 10.03 -0.54
C THR A 103 22.10 9.08 -1.74
N GLN A 104 22.27 9.63 -2.93
CA GLN A 104 22.53 8.81 -4.14
C GLN A 104 23.77 7.94 -3.99
N GLN A 105 24.78 8.38 -3.24
CA GLN A 105 25.97 7.60 -2.95
C GLN A 105 25.62 6.39 -2.07
N GLN A 106 24.87 6.58 -1.00
CA GLN A 106 24.43 5.49 -0.12
C GLN A 106 23.57 4.44 -0.86
N ILE A 107 22.70 4.91 -1.76
CA ILE A 107 21.92 3.99 -2.64
C ILE A 107 22.88 3.20 -3.55
N THR A 108 23.88 3.88 -4.13
CA THR A 108 24.86 3.24 -5.01
C THR A 108 25.66 2.18 -4.25
N ASP A 109 26.17 2.53 -3.08
CA ASP A 109 27.01 1.64 -2.26
C ASP A 109 26.21 0.43 -1.76
N GLY A 110 24.99 0.66 -1.27
CA GLY A 110 24.12 -0.42 -0.80
C GLY A 110 23.68 -1.37 -1.92
N LEU A 111 23.37 -0.86 -3.11
CA LEU A 111 23.04 -1.72 -4.27
C LEU A 111 24.25 -2.52 -4.77
N ASN A 112 25.45 -2.03 -4.55
CA ASN A 112 26.68 -2.72 -4.95
C ASN A 112 27.22 -3.69 -3.89
N GLU A 113 26.66 -3.73 -2.69
CA GLU A 113 27.17 -4.51 -1.58
C GLU A 113 27.35 -6.00 -1.92
N GLU A 114 26.37 -6.59 -2.59
CA GLU A 114 26.48 -7.99 -3.06
C GLU A 114 27.35 -8.13 -4.31
N ALA A 115 27.28 -7.17 -5.22
CA ALA A 115 28.07 -7.20 -6.46
C ALA A 115 29.60 -7.16 -6.19
N VAL A 116 30.02 -6.57 -5.06
CA VAL A 116 31.44 -6.55 -4.67
C VAL A 116 31.94 -7.91 -4.24
N LYS A 117 31.05 -8.77 -3.71
CA LYS A 117 31.38 -10.12 -3.22
C LYS A 117 31.50 -11.17 -4.34
N ILE A 118 31.00 -10.85 -5.53
CA ILE A 118 30.95 -11.79 -6.67
C ILE A 118 32.04 -11.38 -7.68
N PRO A 119 32.94 -12.31 -8.09
CA PRO A 119 33.84 -12.06 -9.19
C PRO A 119 33.06 -11.62 -10.44
N ASP A 120 33.47 -10.54 -11.08
CA ASP A 120 32.80 -9.93 -12.25
C ASP A 120 31.36 -9.46 -11.99
N GLY A 121 30.97 -9.27 -10.73
CA GLY A 121 29.68 -8.72 -10.35
C GLY A 121 29.42 -7.34 -10.98
N LYS A 122 28.28 -7.22 -11.70
CA LYS A 122 27.94 -5.97 -12.40
C LYS A 122 27.53 -4.90 -11.39
N LYS A 123 28.32 -3.84 -11.31
CA LYS A 123 28.08 -2.70 -10.41
C LYS A 123 27.23 -1.62 -11.09
N ILE A 124 26.37 -0.97 -10.29
CA ILE A 124 25.67 0.24 -10.68
C ILE A 124 26.53 1.46 -10.33
N THR A 125 26.43 2.51 -11.14
CA THR A 125 27.16 3.75 -10.89
C THR A 125 26.25 4.84 -10.33
N ARG A 126 26.82 5.82 -9.61
CA ARG A 126 26.06 6.96 -9.08
C ARG A 126 25.30 7.75 -10.17
N PRO A 127 25.86 8.03 -11.35
CA PRO A 127 25.10 8.63 -12.45
C PRO A 127 23.89 7.80 -12.89
N THR A 128 24.00 6.46 -12.88
CA THR A 128 22.89 5.56 -13.21
C THR A 128 21.81 5.64 -12.14
N VAL A 129 22.17 5.67 -10.84
CA VAL A 129 21.24 5.88 -9.73
C VAL A 129 20.52 7.23 -9.86
N ASN A 130 21.26 8.30 -10.18
CA ASN A 130 20.66 9.62 -10.38
C ASN A 130 19.63 9.63 -11.52
N LYS A 131 19.97 9.02 -12.68
CA LYS A 131 19.03 8.88 -13.81
C LYS A 131 17.79 8.07 -13.41
N ALA A 132 17.97 6.98 -12.65
CA ALA A 132 16.87 6.16 -12.17
C ALA A 132 15.95 6.95 -11.23
N VAL A 133 16.50 7.65 -10.22
CA VAL A 133 15.73 8.49 -9.30
C VAL A 133 14.93 9.55 -10.05
N LYS A 134 15.55 10.26 -11.02
CA LYS A 134 14.83 11.25 -11.85
C LYS A 134 13.65 10.62 -12.57
N ALA A 135 13.86 9.51 -13.29
CA ALA A 135 12.78 8.84 -14.00
C ALA A 135 11.65 8.39 -13.07
N LEU A 136 11.98 7.87 -11.89
CA LEU A 136 11.00 7.47 -10.88
C LEU A 136 10.23 8.68 -10.31
N CYS A 137 10.87 9.84 -10.19
CA CYS A 137 10.19 11.09 -9.83
C CYS A 137 9.26 11.56 -10.97
N ASP A 138 9.71 11.51 -12.21
CA ASP A 138 8.91 11.89 -13.40
C ASP A 138 7.65 11.01 -13.51
N TRP A 139 7.72 9.76 -13.05
CA TRP A 139 6.59 8.82 -13.00
C TRP A 139 5.71 8.95 -11.75
N GLY A 140 6.06 9.83 -10.81
CA GLY A 140 5.33 9.98 -9.57
C GLY A 140 5.41 8.76 -8.63
N TRP A 141 6.43 7.92 -8.78
CA TRP A 141 6.70 6.84 -7.83
C TRP A 141 7.50 7.35 -6.64
N LEU A 142 8.34 8.33 -6.88
CA LEU A 142 9.15 9.04 -5.89
C LEU A 142 8.96 10.54 -6.02
N GLU A 143 9.35 11.26 -4.97
CA GLU A 143 9.43 12.71 -4.94
C GLU A 143 10.65 13.15 -4.13
N SER A 144 11.25 14.28 -4.51
CA SER A 144 12.30 14.92 -3.71
C SER A 144 11.66 15.67 -2.52
N ALA A 145 11.93 15.24 -1.31
CA ALA A 145 11.43 15.86 -0.08
C ALA A 145 12.50 16.74 0.61
N GLY A 146 13.37 17.37 -0.18
CA GLY A 146 14.48 18.19 0.30
C GLY A 146 15.83 17.47 0.26
N TYR A 147 16.85 18.10 0.80
CA TYR A 147 18.23 17.61 0.72
C TYR A 147 18.39 16.22 1.35
N GLY A 148 18.82 15.25 0.53
CA GLY A 148 19.05 13.85 0.97
C GLY A 148 17.82 13.09 1.42
N ARG A 149 16.61 13.58 1.09
CA ARG A 149 15.34 12.95 1.46
C ARG A 149 14.54 12.64 0.20
N ILE A 150 14.07 11.40 0.14
CA ILE A 150 13.20 10.91 -0.95
C ILE A 150 11.88 10.47 -0.32
N ARG A 151 10.78 11.05 -0.80
CA ARG A 151 9.43 10.62 -0.43
C ARG A 151 8.95 9.59 -1.43
N LEU A 152 8.45 8.48 -0.95
CA LEU A 152 7.78 7.50 -1.79
C LEU A 152 6.32 7.91 -2.01
N ASN A 153 5.79 7.49 -3.12
CA ASN A 153 4.35 7.53 -3.32
C ASN A 153 3.71 6.46 -2.42
N VAL A 154 3.16 6.90 -1.30
CA VAL A 154 2.62 6.01 -0.27
C VAL A 154 1.36 5.27 -0.71
N THR A 155 0.74 5.66 -1.85
CA THR A 155 -0.34 4.88 -2.46
C THR A 155 0.17 3.63 -3.15
N LEU A 156 1.45 3.57 -3.52
CA LEU A 156 2.10 2.44 -4.18
C LEU A 156 2.78 1.51 -3.18
N TRP A 157 3.53 2.10 -2.23
CA TRP A 157 4.34 1.36 -1.27
C TRP A 157 4.51 2.16 0.02
N PHE A 158 4.14 1.57 1.16
CA PHE A 158 4.20 2.26 2.45
C PHE A 158 4.66 1.32 3.58
N ASN A 159 5.68 1.74 4.32
CA ASN A 159 6.13 1.05 5.52
C ASN A 159 5.40 1.62 6.74
N GLY A 160 4.31 0.97 7.15
CA GLY A 160 3.45 1.41 8.25
C GLY A 160 2.07 0.77 8.18
N ASN A 161 1.14 1.24 8.99
CA ASN A 161 -0.26 0.83 8.97
C ASN A 161 -1.14 1.79 8.16
N SER A 162 -2.39 1.39 7.91
CA SER A 162 -3.32 2.18 7.09
C SER A 162 -3.70 3.53 7.72
N GLY A 163 -3.67 3.66 9.05
CA GLY A 163 -3.92 4.93 9.74
C GLY A 163 -2.80 5.92 9.49
N GLU A 164 -1.54 5.49 9.71
CA GLU A 164 -0.35 6.28 9.41
C GLU A 164 -0.27 6.67 7.92
N GLN A 165 -0.63 5.75 7.01
CA GLN A 165 -0.68 6.03 5.57
C GLN A 165 -1.66 7.16 5.25
N LYS A 166 -2.85 7.14 5.86
CA LYS A 166 -3.87 8.17 5.66
C LYS A 166 -3.39 9.55 6.13
N GLU A 167 -2.73 9.61 7.28
CA GLU A 167 -2.16 10.85 7.80
C GLU A 167 -1.08 11.41 6.87
N VAL A 168 -0.18 10.55 6.39
CA VAL A 168 0.87 10.95 5.43
C VAL A 168 0.25 11.45 4.13
N LEU A 169 -0.80 10.79 3.61
CA LEU A 169 -1.50 11.23 2.41
C LEU A 169 -2.15 12.60 2.58
N GLN A 170 -2.76 12.88 3.74
CA GLN A 170 -3.32 14.19 4.05
C GLN A 170 -2.24 15.28 4.06
N GLY A 171 -1.08 14.97 4.64
CA GLY A 171 0.07 15.88 4.62
C GLY A 171 0.57 16.16 3.20
N ILE A 172 0.71 15.11 2.37
CA ILE A 172 1.11 15.25 0.96
C ILE A 172 0.11 16.12 0.19
N ALA A 173 -1.19 15.85 0.35
CA ALA A 173 -2.24 16.63 -0.32
C ALA A 173 -2.18 18.11 0.08
N SER A 174 -1.92 18.41 1.37
CA SER A 174 -1.73 19.77 1.84
C SER A 174 -0.48 20.43 1.22
N ASP A 175 0.65 19.71 1.17
CA ASP A 175 1.91 20.21 0.58
C ASP A 175 1.74 20.57 -0.91
N HIS A 176 0.92 19.82 -1.64
CA HIS A 176 0.67 19.97 -3.08
C HIS A 176 -0.60 20.76 -3.42
N GLY A 177 -1.24 21.41 -2.44
CA GLY A 177 -2.44 22.21 -2.69
C GLY A 177 -3.63 21.42 -3.22
N ASN A 178 -3.70 20.12 -2.91
CA ASN A 178 -4.73 19.17 -3.39
C ASN A 178 -4.79 19.05 -4.92
N ASP A 179 -3.67 19.20 -5.62
CA ASP A 179 -3.60 19.02 -7.07
C ASP A 179 -3.94 17.57 -7.47
N PRO A 180 -5.08 17.32 -8.15
CA PRO A 180 -5.50 15.97 -8.52
C PRO A 180 -4.64 15.35 -9.63
N GLU A 181 -3.87 16.16 -10.38
CA GLU A 181 -2.97 15.70 -11.44
C GLU A 181 -1.51 15.65 -11.00
N GLY A 182 -1.21 16.11 -9.80
CA GLY A 182 0.12 16.11 -9.21
C GLY A 182 0.47 14.82 -8.47
N PHE A 183 1.54 14.88 -7.70
CA PHE A 183 1.90 13.83 -6.74
C PHE A 183 0.90 13.83 -5.57
N PRO A 184 0.37 12.70 -5.10
CA PRO A 184 0.74 11.31 -5.42
C PRO A 184 -0.14 10.66 -6.52
N HIS A 185 -1.01 11.42 -7.20
CA HIS A 185 -2.01 10.87 -8.12
C HIS A 185 -1.46 10.58 -9.52
N LYS A 186 -0.44 11.33 -9.94
CA LYS A 186 0.24 11.11 -11.21
C LYS A 186 1.14 9.87 -11.11
N ILE A 187 0.69 8.76 -11.67
CA ILE A 187 1.46 7.51 -11.69
C ILE A 187 1.77 7.13 -13.14
N GLY A 188 3.07 7.08 -13.47
CA GLY A 188 3.58 6.71 -14.78
C GLY A 188 4.43 5.42 -14.74
N PRO A 189 5.14 5.10 -15.84
CA PRO A 189 5.18 5.85 -17.09
C PRO A 189 3.81 5.93 -17.74
N ARG A 190 3.46 7.11 -18.30
CA ARG A 190 2.21 7.29 -19.05
C ARG A 190 2.21 6.38 -20.27
N ASP A 191 1.09 5.79 -20.56
CA ASP A 191 0.94 4.97 -21.75
C ASP A 191 1.12 5.83 -23.00
N ILE A 192 1.81 5.28 -23.99
CA ILE A 192 1.91 5.94 -25.30
C ILE A 192 0.49 5.97 -25.88
N PRO A 193 0.01 7.11 -26.43
CA PRO A 193 -1.28 7.17 -27.08
C PRO A 193 -1.37 6.05 -28.13
N GLY A 194 -2.34 5.13 -27.97
CA GLY A 194 -2.52 3.97 -28.86
C GLY A 194 -2.32 2.61 -28.19
N GLN A 195 -1.84 2.52 -26.97
CA GLN A 195 -1.83 1.27 -26.23
C GLN A 195 -3.19 1.12 -25.51
N GLN A 196 -4.07 0.27 -26.07
CA GLN A 196 -5.34 -0.08 -25.43
C GLN A 196 -5.07 -0.62 -24.03
N GLU A 197 -5.78 -0.11 -23.05
CA GLU A 197 -5.88 -0.73 -21.74
C GLU A 197 -6.26 -2.20 -21.96
N LEU A 198 -5.48 -3.13 -21.40
CA LEU A 198 -5.86 -4.53 -21.39
C LEU A 198 -7.09 -4.65 -20.50
N ASP A 199 -8.25 -4.65 -21.13
CA ASP A 199 -9.53 -4.86 -20.48
C ASP A 199 -9.63 -6.34 -20.06
N PHE A 200 -9.25 -6.60 -18.80
CA PHE A 200 -9.30 -7.94 -18.23
C PHE A 200 -10.74 -8.46 -18.04
N GLU A 201 -11.74 -7.59 -18.07
CA GLU A 201 -13.15 -7.98 -17.98
C GLU A 201 -13.68 -8.56 -19.30
N ASN A 202 -13.06 -8.21 -20.43
CA ASN A 202 -13.46 -8.65 -21.76
C ASN A 202 -12.49 -9.65 -22.42
N LEU A 203 -11.65 -10.34 -21.65
CA LEU A 203 -10.87 -11.44 -22.20
C LEU A 203 -11.83 -12.53 -22.70
N PRO A 204 -11.80 -12.89 -24.01
CA PRO A 204 -12.61 -13.98 -24.50
C PRO A 204 -12.20 -15.25 -23.74
N HIS A 205 -13.15 -15.81 -22.98
CA HIS A 205 -12.95 -17.11 -22.33
C HIS A 205 -12.42 -18.08 -23.39
N ALA A 206 -11.24 -18.65 -23.11
CA ALA A 206 -10.69 -19.68 -23.97
C ALA A 206 -11.78 -20.76 -24.12
N ARG A 207 -12.36 -20.88 -25.32
CA ARG A 207 -13.27 -21.97 -25.66
C ARG A 207 -12.48 -23.23 -25.44
N GLU A 208 -12.92 -24.03 -24.50
CA GLU A 208 -12.47 -25.40 -24.36
C GLU A 208 -12.56 -26.08 -25.73
N ALA A 209 -11.40 -26.38 -26.30
CA ALA A 209 -11.28 -27.24 -27.44
C ALA A 209 -11.50 -28.67 -26.94
N THR A 210 -12.78 -29.07 -26.81
CA THR A 210 -13.17 -30.47 -26.79
C THR A 210 -13.17 -30.94 -28.24
N GLY A 211 -12.20 -31.79 -28.55
CA GLY A 211 -12.09 -32.54 -29.79
C GLY A 211 -11.26 -33.78 -29.51
#